data_2db8fdb283a62b60cff266bab49b094d
#
_entry.id   2db8fdb283a62b60cff266bab49b094d
#
_cell.length_a   1.000
_cell.length_b   1.000
_cell.length_c   1.000
_cell.angle_alpha   90.00
_cell.angle_beta   90.00
_cell.angle_gamma   90.00
#
_symmetry.space_group_name_H-M   'P 1'
#
loop_
_entity.id
_entity.type
_entity.pdbx_description
1 polymer ?
#
loop_
_entity_poly.entity_id
_entity_poly.type
_entity_poly.pdbx_seq_one_letter_code
_entity_poly.pdbx_strand_id
1 'polypeptide(L)'
;MFYPAIRKVLFQFDAETIHELTIKGLKSTGSTPLNVFYKQRVTNNPVKVMGIEFPNPLGLAAGLDKNGECINAFAAMGFGFVEVGTVTPRPQPGNDKPRMFRLPEANAIINRMGFNNKGVDYLVSQVRASKFQGVLGINIGKNKDTPEENAKDDYIHCMRKVYDFATYITVNISSPNTPGLRSLQYGDALNELLSVLKIEQEKLAKQYGKYVPIAVKIAPDLNEEEVNSIAQCLIDNNIDGVIATNTTLSRVGVEKLEHGDEQGGLSGVPVKDKSTTVIRTLAKALDNKLPIIGVGGIASSSDANEKLSAGASLVQVYTGFIYQGPPLIKEIVNGL
;
A
#
# COMPACT_ATOMS: atom_id res chain seq x y z
N MET A 1 12.65 -10.46 -19.05
CA MET A 1 13.72 -10.04 -19.94
C MET A 1 13.29 -8.96 -20.95
N PHE A 2 12.04 -8.84 -21.35
CA PHE A 2 11.55 -7.85 -22.32
C PHE A 2 10.95 -6.57 -21.70
N TYR A 3 10.82 -6.49 -20.38
CA TYR A 3 10.11 -5.40 -19.73
C TYR A 3 10.69 -4.00 -20.01
N PRO A 4 12.03 -3.78 -20.05
CA PRO A 4 12.57 -2.46 -20.39
C PRO A 4 12.13 -1.93 -21.76
N ALA A 5 12.00 -2.83 -22.77
CA ALA A 5 11.53 -2.45 -24.11
C ALA A 5 10.02 -2.14 -24.07
N ILE A 6 9.23 -2.96 -23.39
CA ILE A 6 7.80 -2.73 -23.17
C ILE A 6 7.57 -1.41 -22.45
N ARG A 7 8.32 -1.13 -21.38
CA ARG A 7 8.25 0.12 -20.63
C ARG A 7 8.51 1.34 -21.50
N LYS A 8 9.54 1.29 -22.38
CA LYS A 8 9.83 2.40 -23.30
C LYS A 8 8.63 2.76 -24.17
N VAL A 9 7.89 1.78 -24.65
CA VAL A 9 6.67 2.01 -25.44
C VAL A 9 5.54 2.54 -24.54
N LEU A 10 5.27 1.90 -23.40
CA LEU A 10 4.20 2.31 -22.50
C LEU A 10 4.40 3.73 -21.95
N PHE A 11 5.64 4.15 -21.74
CA PHE A 11 5.95 5.47 -21.18
C PHE A 11 5.78 6.62 -22.19
N GLN A 12 5.53 6.34 -23.46
CA GLN A 12 5.18 7.37 -24.46
C GLN A 12 3.72 7.84 -24.33
N PHE A 13 2.89 7.10 -23.63
CA PHE A 13 1.48 7.41 -23.44
C PHE A 13 1.23 8.03 -22.06
N ASP A 14 0.07 8.68 -21.89
CA ASP A 14 -0.38 9.21 -20.60
C ASP A 14 -0.32 8.14 -19.49
N ALA A 15 0.16 8.54 -18.31
CA ALA A 15 0.47 7.61 -17.23
C ALA A 15 -0.76 6.88 -16.69
N GLU A 16 -1.89 7.58 -16.53
CA GLU A 16 -3.12 7.00 -16.02
C GLU A 16 -3.81 6.12 -17.07
N THR A 17 -3.83 6.55 -18.33
CA THR A 17 -4.39 5.79 -19.44
C THR A 17 -3.70 4.42 -19.59
N ILE A 18 -2.37 4.39 -19.54
CA ILE A 18 -1.61 3.14 -19.61
C ILE A 18 -1.80 2.28 -18.37
N HIS A 19 -1.89 2.88 -17.18
CA HIS A 19 -2.23 2.15 -15.98
C HIS A 19 -3.59 1.43 -16.14
N GLU A 20 -4.62 2.14 -16.54
CA GLU A 20 -5.95 1.56 -16.76
C GLU A 20 -5.95 0.43 -17.79
N LEU A 21 -5.23 0.62 -18.91
CA LEU A 21 -5.09 -0.41 -19.95
C LEU A 21 -4.34 -1.64 -19.43
N THR A 22 -3.28 -1.45 -18.67
CA THR A 22 -2.50 -2.53 -18.04
C THR A 22 -3.36 -3.33 -17.06
N ILE A 23 -4.13 -2.66 -16.20
CA ILE A 23 -5.05 -3.32 -15.27
C ILE A 23 -6.10 -4.14 -16.03
N LYS A 24 -6.70 -3.61 -17.11
CA LYS A 24 -7.63 -4.36 -17.95
C LYS A 24 -6.99 -5.61 -18.56
N GLY A 25 -5.76 -5.48 -19.07
CA GLY A 25 -4.98 -6.59 -19.62
C GLY A 25 -4.68 -7.67 -18.57
N LEU A 26 -4.21 -7.28 -17.40
CA LEU A 26 -3.92 -8.19 -16.29
C LEU A 26 -5.18 -8.88 -15.76
N LYS A 27 -6.29 -8.15 -15.66
CA LYS A 27 -7.59 -8.72 -15.28
C LYS A 27 -8.01 -9.84 -16.23
N SER A 28 -7.88 -9.62 -17.54
CA SER A 28 -8.29 -10.60 -18.55
C SER A 28 -7.36 -11.83 -18.63
N THR A 29 -6.11 -11.70 -18.23
CA THR A 29 -5.09 -12.74 -18.36
C THR A 29 -4.76 -13.47 -17.06
N GLY A 30 -5.06 -12.87 -15.91
CA GLY A 30 -4.60 -13.32 -14.59
C GLY A 30 -4.97 -14.78 -14.24
N SER A 31 -6.14 -15.22 -14.68
CA SER A 31 -6.64 -16.59 -14.44
C SER A 31 -6.61 -17.46 -15.71
N THR A 32 -5.83 -17.09 -16.72
CA THR A 32 -5.71 -17.82 -18.01
C THR A 32 -4.27 -18.31 -18.22
N PRO A 33 -4.03 -19.25 -19.17
CA PRO A 33 -2.67 -19.67 -19.53
C PRO A 33 -1.77 -18.51 -20.01
N LEU A 34 -2.33 -17.40 -20.44
CA LEU A 34 -1.57 -16.20 -20.86
C LEU A 34 -0.77 -15.56 -19.71
N ASN A 35 -1.06 -15.90 -18.45
CA ASN A 35 -0.26 -15.45 -17.32
C ASN A 35 1.20 -15.92 -17.39
N VAL A 36 1.52 -16.93 -18.21
CA VAL A 36 2.89 -17.43 -18.44
C VAL A 36 3.86 -16.30 -18.87
N PHE A 37 3.39 -15.25 -19.51
CA PHE A 37 4.23 -14.14 -19.92
C PHE A 37 4.80 -13.30 -18.76
N TYR A 38 4.19 -13.37 -17.58
CA TYR A 38 4.63 -12.62 -16.39
C TYR A 38 4.69 -13.48 -15.12
N LYS A 39 4.19 -14.72 -15.17
CA LYS A 39 4.29 -15.67 -14.04
C LYS A 39 5.75 -15.99 -13.76
N GLN A 40 6.11 -15.98 -12.48
CA GLN A 40 7.46 -16.30 -12.02
C GLN A 40 7.42 -17.33 -10.89
N ARG A 41 8.50 -18.09 -10.80
CA ARG A 41 8.85 -18.85 -9.60
C ARG A 41 9.91 -18.07 -8.85
N VAL A 42 9.66 -17.79 -7.58
CA VAL A 42 10.58 -17.17 -6.65
C VAL A 42 10.96 -18.14 -5.55
N THR A 43 12.05 -17.88 -4.86
CA THR A 43 12.46 -18.67 -3.70
C THR A 43 11.40 -18.57 -2.61
N ASN A 44 11.07 -19.70 -1.99
CA ASN A 44 10.22 -19.69 -0.80
C ASN A 44 11.08 -19.27 0.40
N ASN A 45 10.72 -18.16 1.01
CA ASN A 45 11.38 -17.59 2.19
C ASN A 45 10.31 -17.17 3.20
N PRO A 46 9.64 -18.16 3.85
CA PRO A 46 8.46 -17.87 4.65
C PRO A 46 8.82 -17.07 5.90
N VAL A 47 7.97 -16.11 6.24
CA VAL A 47 8.10 -15.29 7.43
C VAL A 47 6.74 -15.17 8.13
N LYS A 48 6.72 -15.27 9.46
CA LYS A 48 5.51 -15.12 10.27
C LYS A 48 5.43 -13.74 10.87
N VAL A 49 4.42 -12.95 10.47
CA VAL A 49 4.19 -11.57 10.93
C VAL A 49 2.70 -11.38 11.21
N MET A 50 2.32 -10.67 12.28
CA MET A 50 0.91 -10.49 12.68
C MET A 50 0.13 -11.80 12.83
N GLY A 51 0.79 -12.89 13.18
CA GLY A 51 0.16 -14.22 13.24
C GLY A 51 -0.08 -14.89 11.86
N ILE A 52 0.23 -14.21 10.76
CA ILE A 52 0.07 -14.66 9.37
C ILE A 52 1.41 -15.22 8.87
N GLU A 53 1.36 -16.33 8.12
CA GLU A 53 2.52 -16.87 7.40
C GLU A 53 2.54 -16.30 5.97
N PHE A 54 3.60 -15.57 5.66
CA PHE A 54 3.85 -15.00 4.33
C PHE A 54 4.86 -15.90 3.60
N PRO A 55 4.60 -16.33 2.35
CA PRO A 55 5.50 -17.22 1.61
C PRO A 55 6.84 -16.58 1.26
N ASN A 56 6.91 -15.26 1.22
CA ASN A 56 8.11 -14.45 1.18
C ASN A 56 7.81 -13.03 1.70
N PRO A 57 8.82 -12.25 2.12
CA PRO A 57 8.59 -10.94 2.77
C PRO A 57 8.26 -9.80 1.82
N LEU A 58 8.14 -10.02 0.49
CA LEU A 58 7.86 -8.96 -0.49
C LEU A 58 6.40 -8.91 -0.88
N GLY A 59 5.76 -7.77 -0.70
CA GLY A 59 4.37 -7.50 -1.13
C GLY A 59 4.22 -6.43 -2.20
N LEU A 60 3.05 -6.44 -2.82
CA LEU A 60 2.58 -5.33 -3.64
C LEU A 60 1.88 -4.30 -2.74
N ALA A 61 2.29 -3.03 -2.82
CA ALA A 61 1.64 -1.95 -2.08
C ALA A 61 0.28 -1.58 -2.68
N ALA A 62 -0.65 -1.15 -1.82
CA ALA A 62 -1.95 -0.60 -2.24
C ALA A 62 -1.81 0.58 -3.21
N GLY A 63 -2.82 0.77 -4.05
CA GLY A 63 -2.91 1.85 -5.03
C GLY A 63 -2.69 1.40 -6.48
N LEU A 64 -2.03 0.28 -6.73
CA LEU A 64 -1.85 -0.26 -8.07
C LEU A 64 -3.11 -1.00 -8.53
N ASP A 65 -3.65 -1.89 -7.71
CA ASP A 65 -4.95 -2.52 -7.91
C ASP A 65 -5.97 -1.97 -6.89
N LYS A 66 -6.58 -0.85 -7.23
CA LYS A 66 -7.49 -0.14 -6.31
C LYS A 66 -8.79 -0.89 -6.05
N ASN A 67 -9.19 -1.75 -6.97
CA ASN A 67 -10.50 -2.39 -6.96
C ASN A 67 -10.44 -3.92 -6.81
N GLY A 68 -9.25 -4.51 -6.63
CA GLY A 68 -9.09 -5.96 -6.52
C GLY A 68 -9.31 -6.72 -7.84
N GLU A 69 -9.05 -6.07 -8.98
CA GLU A 69 -9.33 -6.63 -10.30
C GLU A 69 -8.22 -7.54 -10.84
N CYS A 70 -7.00 -7.47 -10.27
CA CYS A 70 -5.81 -8.14 -10.79
C CYS A 70 -5.09 -9.02 -9.75
N ILE A 71 -5.73 -9.41 -8.65
CA ILE A 71 -5.12 -10.15 -7.54
C ILE A 71 -4.35 -11.38 -8.05
N ASN A 72 -4.98 -12.22 -8.87
CA ASN A 72 -4.37 -13.44 -9.40
C ASN A 72 -3.16 -13.16 -10.31
N ALA A 73 -3.20 -12.07 -11.08
CA ALA A 73 -2.10 -11.68 -11.94
C ALA A 73 -0.87 -11.26 -11.12
N PHE A 74 -1.07 -10.41 -10.11
CA PHE A 74 0.03 -10.00 -9.22
C PHE A 74 0.57 -11.16 -8.39
N ALA A 75 -0.29 -12.02 -7.86
CA ALA A 75 0.14 -13.22 -7.17
C ALA A 75 0.99 -14.15 -8.07
N ALA A 76 0.60 -14.31 -9.34
CA ALA A 76 1.37 -15.11 -10.31
C ALA A 76 2.76 -14.52 -10.60
N MET A 77 2.98 -13.22 -10.38
CA MET A 77 4.29 -12.58 -10.54
C MET A 77 5.28 -12.90 -9.41
N GLY A 78 4.83 -13.57 -8.33
CA GLY A 78 5.69 -14.04 -7.24
C GLY A 78 5.69 -13.18 -5.98
N PHE A 79 4.79 -12.22 -5.86
CA PHE A 79 4.59 -11.50 -4.59
C PHE A 79 4.17 -12.46 -3.48
N GLY A 80 4.76 -12.32 -2.31
CA GLY A 80 4.38 -13.07 -1.10
C GLY A 80 3.00 -12.65 -0.57
N PHE A 81 2.61 -11.41 -0.83
CA PHE A 81 1.28 -10.88 -0.50
C PHE A 81 0.90 -9.73 -1.44
N VAL A 82 -0.39 -9.53 -1.58
CA VAL A 82 -0.95 -8.46 -2.43
C VAL A 82 -1.82 -7.56 -1.56
N GLU A 83 -1.59 -6.25 -1.60
CA GLU A 83 -2.46 -5.27 -0.96
C GLU A 83 -3.26 -4.51 -2.03
N VAL A 84 -4.59 -4.63 -1.97
CA VAL A 84 -5.53 -3.95 -2.88
C VAL A 84 -6.18 -2.74 -2.20
N GLY A 85 -6.75 -1.83 -2.97
CA GLY A 85 -7.30 -0.58 -2.46
C GLY A 85 -6.35 0.60 -2.75
N THR A 86 -6.53 1.79 -2.17
CA THR A 86 -7.46 2.12 -1.10
C THR A 86 -8.89 2.17 -1.63
N VAL A 87 -9.78 1.54 -0.93
CA VAL A 87 -11.21 1.55 -1.21
C VAL A 87 -11.96 2.39 -0.18
N THR A 88 -13.03 3.03 -0.61
CA THR A 88 -13.91 3.84 0.24
C THR A 88 -15.32 3.23 0.25
N PRO A 89 -16.20 3.56 1.22
CA PRO A 89 -17.57 3.04 1.27
C PRO A 89 -18.30 3.17 -0.06
N ARG A 90 -18.33 4.38 -0.60
CA ARG A 90 -18.96 4.70 -1.89
C ARG A 90 -17.92 4.82 -2.98
N PRO A 91 -18.26 4.53 -4.26
CA PRO A 91 -17.42 4.86 -5.39
C PRO A 91 -17.15 6.36 -5.45
N GLN A 92 -15.95 6.74 -5.87
CA GLN A 92 -15.61 8.14 -6.12
C GLN A 92 -14.62 8.29 -7.28
N PRO A 93 -14.72 9.38 -8.07
CA PRO A 93 -13.89 9.59 -9.25
C PRO A 93 -12.44 9.95 -8.90
N GLY A 94 -12.18 10.42 -7.67
CA GLY A 94 -10.93 11.02 -7.26
C GLY A 94 -10.81 12.49 -7.67
N ASN A 95 -9.58 13.00 -7.75
CA ASN A 95 -9.29 14.37 -8.15
C ASN A 95 -9.28 14.51 -9.67
N ASP A 96 -9.33 15.77 -10.16
CA ASP A 96 -9.33 16.08 -11.59
C ASP A 96 -8.04 15.65 -12.28
N LYS A 97 -8.14 15.29 -13.56
CA LYS A 97 -7.02 14.94 -14.42
C LYS A 97 -6.41 16.22 -15.07
N PRO A 98 -5.09 16.26 -15.35
CA PRO A 98 -4.09 15.21 -15.12
C PRO A 98 -3.70 15.12 -13.62
N ARG A 99 -3.46 13.92 -13.15
CA ARG A 99 -3.22 13.64 -11.72
C ARG A 99 -2.16 12.56 -11.46
N MET A 100 -1.43 12.14 -12.48
CA MET A 100 -0.31 11.20 -12.38
C MET A 100 0.80 11.62 -13.34
N PHE A 101 1.98 11.85 -12.80
CA PHE A 101 3.16 12.36 -13.50
C PHE A 101 4.35 11.46 -13.24
N ARG A 102 4.97 10.94 -14.30
CA ARG A 102 6.19 10.16 -14.20
C ARG A 102 7.41 11.08 -14.29
N LEU A 103 8.40 10.82 -13.46
CA LEU A 103 9.70 11.48 -13.48
C LEU A 103 10.78 10.43 -13.75
N PRO A 104 11.00 10.06 -15.03
CA PRO A 104 11.87 8.94 -15.39
C PRO A 104 13.31 9.10 -14.91
N GLU A 105 13.86 10.29 -14.93
CA GLU A 105 15.23 10.61 -14.52
C GLU A 105 15.47 10.30 -13.03
N ALA A 106 14.41 10.43 -12.20
CA ALA A 106 14.46 10.12 -10.78
C ALA A 106 13.87 8.74 -10.42
N ASN A 107 13.43 7.94 -11.39
CA ASN A 107 12.64 6.74 -11.14
C ASN A 107 11.50 7.00 -10.13
N ALA A 108 10.73 8.05 -10.37
CA ALA A 108 9.73 8.57 -9.44
C ALA A 108 8.39 8.83 -10.14
N ILE A 109 7.34 8.96 -9.30
CA ILE A 109 5.99 9.34 -9.75
C ILE A 109 5.44 10.35 -8.74
N ILE A 110 4.85 11.44 -9.25
CA ILE A 110 3.98 12.32 -8.48
C ILE A 110 2.54 11.97 -8.83
N ASN A 111 1.69 11.82 -7.82
CA ASN A 111 0.27 11.58 -8.02
C ASN A 111 -0.61 12.36 -7.04
N ARG A 112 -1.79 12.75 -7.52
CA ARG A 112 -2.88 13.34 -6.74
C ARG A 112 -4.20 12.60 -7.02
N MET A 113 -4.17 11.27 -6.96
CA MET A 113 -5.30 10.41 -7.37
C MET A 113 -6.60 10.66 -6.58
N GLY A 114 -6.49 10.93 -5.25
CA GLY A 114 -7.66 11.21 -4.42
C GLY A 114 -8.57 10.00 -4.18
N PHE A 115 -7.98 8.82 -4.04
CA PHE A 115 -8.70 7.57 -3.81
C PHE A 115 -9.79 7.26 -4.84
N ASN A 116 -9.51 7.45 -6.15
CA ASN A 116 -10.43 7.02 -7.20
C ASN A 116 -10.64 5.51 -7.14
N ASN A 117 -11.88 5.10 -6.89
CA ASN A 117 -12.24 3.68 -6.74
C ASN A 117 -13.73 3.45 -7.02
N LYS A 118 -14.12 2.18 -7.17
CA LYS A 118 -15.49 1.75 -7.49
C LYS A 118 -16.34 1.39 -6.26
N GLY A 119 -15.85 1.72 -5.06
CA GLY A 119 -16.53 1.43 -3.79
C GLY A 119 -16.25 0.02 -3.26
N VAL A 120 -16.48 -0.14 -1.95
CA VAL A 120 -16.14 -1.36 -1.22
C VAL A 120 -16.93 -2.58 -1.71
N ASP A 121 -18.19 -2.42 -2.09
CA ASP A 121 -19.02 -3.53 -2.57
C ASP A 121 -18.50 -4.09 -3.90
N TYR A 122 -18.02 -3.21 -4.79
CA TYR A 122 -17.37 -3.64 -6.03
C TYR A 122 -16.06 -4.39 -5.73
N LEU A 123 -15.20 -3.86 -4.87
CA LEU A 123 -13.96 -4.54 -4.49
C LEU A 123 -14.24 -5.93 -3.92
N VAL A 124 -15.19 -6.06 -3.00
CA VAL A 124 -15.59 -7.36 -2.42
C VAL A 124 -16.07 -8.32 -3.50
N SER A 125 -16.82 -7.86 -4.49
CA SER A 125 -17.25 -8.71 -5.61
C SER A 125 -16.06 -9.26 -6.42
N GLN A 126 -15.02 -8.43 -6.66
CA GLN A 126 -13.82 -8.84 -7.38
C GLN A 126 -12.96 -9.81 -6.55
N VAL A 127 -12.78 -9.53 -5.25
CA VAL A 127 -12.04 -10.42 -4.33
C VAL A 127 -12.70 -11.80 -4.29
N ARG A 128 -14.03 -11.85 -4.14
CA ARG A 128 -14.79 -13.11 -4.15
C ARG A 128 -14.62 -13.87 -5.48
N ALA A 129 -14.68 -13.16 -6.60
CA ALA A 129 -14.53 -13.75 -7.93
C ALA A 129 -13.10 -14.27 -8.20
N SER A 130 -12.09 -13.69 -7.58
CA SER A 130 -10.68 -14.09 -7.76
C SER A 130 -10.38 -15.49 -7.23
N LYS A 131 -11.11 -15.95 -6.21
CA LYS A 131 -10.84 -17.22 -5.49
C LYS A 131 -9.39 -17.32 -4.98
N PHE A 132 -8.76 -16.18 -4.73
CA PHE A 132 -7.38 -16.11 -4.25
C PHE A 132 -7.28 -16.70 -2.84
N GLN A 133 -6.27 -17.55 -2.62
CA GLN A 133 -6.03 -18.25 -1.34
C GLN A 133 -4.73 -17.81 -0.65
N GLY A 134 -4.02 -16.83 -1.23
CA GLY A 134 -2.80 -16.29 -0.63
C GLY A 134 -3.08 -15.16 0.36
N VAL A 135 -2.02 -14.50 0.81
CA VAL A 135 -2.14 -13.38 1.75
C VAL A 135 -2.64 -12.13 1.03
N LEU A 136 -3.83 -11.68 1.39
CA LEU A 136 -4.51 -10.52 0.83
C LEU A 136 -4.70 -9.42 1.88
N GLY A 137 -4.00 -8.30 1.69
CA GLY A 137 -4.29 -7.06 2.41
C GLY A 137 -5.38 -6.25 1.71
N ILE A 138 -6.31 -5.69 2.48
CA ILE A 138 -7.31 -4.76 1.94
C ILE A 138 -7.16 -3.41 2.63
N ASN A 139 -6.79 -2.42 1.82
CA ASN A 139 -6.54 -1.06 2.27
C ASN A 139 -7.84 -0.25 2.19
N ILE A 140 -8.27 0.31 3.31
CA ILE A 140 -9.50 1.06 3.45
C ILE A 140 -9.25 2.53 3.82
N GLY A 141 -10.14 3.41 3.38
CA GLY A 141 -10.06 4.84 3.64
C GLY A 141 -11.43 5.50 3.63
N LYS A 142 -11.47 6.78 4.04
CA LYS A 142 -12.70 7.56 4.00
C LYS A 142 -12.98 8.17 2.62
N ASN A 143 -14.25 8.39 2.28
CA ASN A 143 -14.64 9.17 1.12
C ASN A 143 -14.17 10.62 1.24
N LYS A 144 -13.94 11.28 0.10
CA LYS A 144 -13.46 12.67 0.04
C LYS A 144 -14.44 13.65 0.69
N ASP A 145 -15.73 13.42 0.49
CA ASP A 145 -16.84 14.23 0.96
C ASP A 145 -17.32 13.89 2.38
N THR A 146 -16.80 12.85 3.01
CA THR A 146 -17.07 12.54 4.42
C THR A 146 -16.31 13.52 5.30
N PRO A 147 -17.00 14.30 6.18
CA PRO A 147 -16.36 15.16 7.16
C PRO A 147 -15.38 14.41 8.07
N GLU A 148 -14.40 15.09 8.62
CA GLU A 148 -13.35 14.48 9.44
C GLU A 148 -13.90 13.82 10.71
N GLU A 149 -14.85 14.47 11.35
CA GLU A 149 -15.56 13.98 12.54
C GLU A 149 -16.33 12.68 12.30
N ASN A 150 -16.72 12.39 11.06
CA ASN A 150 -17.43 11.17 10.64
C ASN A 150 -16.49 10.15 9.97
N ALA A 151 -15.18 10.40 9.92
CA ALA A 151 -14.22 9.53 9.24
C ALA A 151 -14.30 8.09 9.74
N LYS A 152 -14.44 7.88 11.05
CA LYS A 152 -14.55 6.55 11.68
C LYS A 152 -15.65 5.69 11.10
N ASP A 153 -16.79 6.28 10.71
CA ASP A 153 -17.92 5.54 10.17
C ASP A 153 -17.61 4.91 8.80
N ASP A 154 -16.84 5.63 7.97
CA ASP A 154 -16.38 5.11 6.69
C ASP A 154 -15.40 3.93 6.85
N TYR A 155 -14.46 4.02 7.81
CA TYR A 155 -13.54 2.93 8.10
C TYR A 155 -14.27 1.70 8.66
N ILE A 156 -15.21 1.89 9.61
CA ILE A 156 -16.03 0.81 10.16
C ILE A 156 -16.86 0.16 9.06
N HIS A 157 -17.51 0.96 8.20
CA HIS A 157 -18.29 0.45 7.08
C HIS A 157 -17.45 -0.43 6.16
N CYS A 158 -16.30 0.06 5.70
CA CYS A 158 -15.40 -0.71 4.87
C CYS A 158 -14.91 -1.98 5.58
N MET A 159 -14.51 -1.87 6.85
CA MET A 159 -14.02 -2.99 7.66
C MET A 159 -15.04 -4.12 7.73
N ARG A 160 -16.32 -3.82 8.02
CA ARG A 160 -17.42 -4.81 8.05
C ARG A 160 -17.58 -5.54 6.73
N LYS A 161 -17.43 -4.84 5.62
CA LYS A 161 -17.59 -5.41 4.27
C LYS A 161 -16.43 -6.31 3.86
N VAL A 162 -15.20 -5.97 4.25
CA VAL A 162 -14.00 -6.67 3.79
C VAL A 162 -13.50 -7.74 4.76
N TYR A 163 -13.97 -7.76 6.01
CA TYR A 163 -13.43 -8.58 7.10
C TYR A 163 -13.32 -10.07 6.75
N ASP A 164 -14.36 -10.62 6.16
CA ASP A 164 -14.39 -12.05 5.82
C ASP A 164 -13.40 -12.43 4.71
N PHE A 165 -13.00 -11.48 3.88
CA PHE A 165 -12.17 -11.68 2.69
C PHE A 165 -10.70 -11.31 2.91
N ALA A 166 -10.42 -10.45 3.87
CA ALA A 166 -9.07 -9.98 4.13
C ALA A 166 -8.27 -10.98 4.98
N THR A 167 -6.96 -11.09 4.69
CA THR A 167 -5.99 -11.71 5.59
C THR A 167 -5.52 -10.70 6.62
N TYR A 168 -5.34 -9.43 6.22
CA TYR A 168 -5.17 -8.27 7.09
C TYR A 168 -5.85 -7.04 6.48
N ILE A 169 -6.17 -6.05 7.31
CA ILE A 169 -6.80 -4.79 6.88
C ILE A 169 -5.83 -3.65 7.12
N THR A 170 -5.63 -2.79 6.11
CA THR A 170 -4.84 -1.56 6.25
C THR A 170 -5.73 -0.36 6.40
N VAL A 171 -5.59 0.37 7.51
CA VAL A 171 -6.24 1.66 7.77
C VAL A 171 -5.36 2.77 7.22
N ASN A 172 -5.77 3.39 6.13
CA ASN A 172 -4.98 4.42 5.44
C ASN A 172 -5.38 5.83 5.90
N ILE A 173 -4.56 6.42 6.76
CA ILE A 173 -4.73 7.78 7.29
C ILE A 173 -3.67 8.76 6.76
N SER A 174 -2.94 8.39 5.73
CA SER A 174 -1.68 9.06 5.34
C SER A 174 -1.66 9.66 3.93
N SER A 175 -2.76 9.55 3.16
CA SER A 175 -2.79 10.15 1.83
C SER A 175 -2.73 11.69 1.89
N PRO A 176 -1.81 12.32 1.13
CA PRO A 176 -1.78 13.79 1.05
C PRO A 176 -2.86 14.36 0.13
N ASN A 177 -3.59 13.49 -0.57
CA ASN A 177 -4.49 13.85 -1.67
C ASN A 177 -5.97 13.85 -1.27
N THR A 178 -6.27 13.61 0.00
CA THR A 178 -7.61 13.64 0.59
C THR A 178 -7.63 14.69 1.70
N PRO A 179 -8.45 15.74 1.61
CA PRO A 179 -8.52 16.79 2.62
C PRO A 179 -8.75 16.24 4.03
N GLY A 180 -8.07 16.79 5.03
CA GLY A 180 -8.19 16.43 6.43
C GLY A 180 -7.72 15.00 6.81
N LEU A 181 -7.28 14.17 5.86
CA LEU A 181 -6.97 12.78 6.18
C LEU A 181 -5.74 12.63 7.08
N ARG A 182 -4.72 13.45 6.86
CA ARG A 182 -3.48 13.38 7.65
C ARG A 182 -3.62 13.90 9.07
N SER A 183 -4.65 14.72 9.36
CA SER A 183 -4.95 15.15 10.74
C SER A 183 -5.32 13.96 11.64
N LEU A 184 -5.90 12.89 11.06
CA LEU A 184 -6.20 11.65 11.75
C LEU A 184 -4.96 10.91 12.28
N GLN A 185 -3.75 11.33 11.93
CA GLN A 185 -2.50 10.72 12.43
C GLN A 185 -2.07 11.27 13.80
N TYR A 186 -2.76 12.26 14.34
CA TYR A 186 -2.30 13.01 15.49
C TYR A 186 -3.28 12.98 16.66
N GLY A 187 -2.73 12.93 17.90
CA GLY A 187 -3.43 13.20 19.15
C GLY A 187 -4.70 12.37 19.36
N ASP A 188 -5.73 13.07 19.85
CA ASP A 188 -7.00 12.44 20.20
C ASP A 188 -7.72 11.84 18.99
N ALA A 189 -7.58 12.43 17.80
CA ALA A 189 -8.22 11.94 16.58
C ALA A 189 -7.70 10.54 16.21
N LEU A 190 -6.39 10.30 16.32
CA LEU A 190 -5.82 8.98 16.10
C LEU A 190 -6.33 7.98 17.14
N ASN A 191 -6.26 8.35 18.41
CA ASN A 191 -6.67 7.46 19.51
C ASN A 191 -8.16 7.09 19.40
N GLU A 192 -9.05 8.05 19.14
CA GLU A 192 -10.47 7.78 18.94
C GLU A 192 -10.71 6.82 17.78
N LEU A 193 -10.10 7.08 16.63
CA LEU A 193 -10.23 6.21 15.46
C LEU A 193 -9.77 4.78 15.75
N LEU A 194 -8.59 4.61 16.34
CA LEU A 194 -8.03 3.28 16.61
C LEU A 194 -8.86 2.51 17.63
N SER A 195 -9.30 3.18 18.69
CA SER A 195 -10.12 2.57 19.74
C SER A 195 -11.43 2.01 19.18
N VAL A 196 -12.16 2.78 18.36
CA VAL A 196 -13.42 2.29 17.76
C VAL A 196 -13.18 1.17 16.75
N LEU A 197 -12.07 1.21 16.01
CA LEU A 197 -11.71 0.14 15.07
C LEU A 197 -11.36 -1.16 15.81
N LYS A 198 -10.68 -1.10 16.95
CA LYS A 198 -10.39 -2.29 17.77
C LYS A 198 -11.65 -2.91 18.34
N ILE A 199 -12.57 -2.10 18.85
CA ILE A 199 -13.88 -2.59 19.32
C ILE A 199 -14.64 -3.31 18.18
N GLU A 200 -14.64 -2.73 17.00
CA GLU A 200 -15.30 -3.36 15.84
C GLU A 200 -14.56 -4.62 15.38
N GLN A 201 -13.22 -4.64 15.41
CA GLN A 201 -12.41 -5.82 15.09
C GLN A 201 -12.75 -6.99 16.00
N GLU A 202 -12.84 -6.76 17.32
CA GLU A 202 -13.19 -7.80 18.30
C GLU A 202 -14.61 -8.37 18.07
N LYS A 203 -15.55 -7.49 17.74
CA LYS A 203 -16.92 -7.88 17.40
C LYS A 203 -16.96 -8.76 16.13
N LEU A 204 -16.24 -8.34 15.09
CA LEU A 204 -16.16 -9.08 13.83
C LEU A 204 -15.40 -10.39 14.02
N ALA A 205 -14.34 -10.41 14.84
CA ALA A 205 -13.62 -11.64 15.15
C ALA A 205 -14.52 -12.70 15.80
N LYS A 206 -15.37 -12.30 16.73
CA LYS A 206 -16.38 -13.19 17.32
C LYS A 206 -17.43 -13.65 16.31
N GLN A 207 -17.89 -12.73 15.45
CA GLN A 207 -18.92 -13.03 14.44
C GLN A 207 -18.43 -14.02 13.38
N TYR A 208 -17.17 -13.88 12.92
CA TYR A 208 -16.62 -14.69 11.83
C TYR A 208 -15.75 -15.87 12.33
N GLY A 209 -15.50 -15.96 13.63
CA GLY A 209 -14.64 -17.01 14.20
C GLY A 209 -13.17 -16.93 13.76
N LYS A 210 -12.71 -15.77 13.28
CA LYS A 210 -11.34 -15.53 12.85
C LYS A 210 -10.87 -14.13 13.23
N TYR A 211 -9.61 -14.00 13.61
CA TYR A 211 -8.98 -12.72 13.85
C TYR A 211 -8.32 -12.20 12.57
N VAL A 212 -8.67 -11.00 12.14
CA VAL A 212 -8.05 -10.31 10.99
C VAL A 212 -7.25 -9.13 11.52
N PRO A 213 -5.90 -9.15 11.42
CA PRO A 213 -5.05 -8.08 11.93
C PRO A 213 -5.30 -6.74 11.24
N ILE A 214 -5.11 -5.65 11.99
CA ILE A 214 -5.16 -4.27 11.50
C ILE A 214 -3.75 -3.69 11.45
N ALA A 215 -3.35 -3.18 10.28
CA ALA A 215 -2.16 -2.36 10.09
C ALA A 215 -2.54 -0.90 9.81
N VAL A 216 -1.83 0.05 10.39
CA VAL A 216 -2.05 1.49 10.15
C VAL A 216 -0.98 2.02 9.21
N LYS A 217 -1.39 2.68 8.12
CA LYS A 217 -0.44 3.24 7.14
C LYS A 217 -0.23 4.73 7.38
N ILE A 218 1.04 5.11 7.66
CA ILE A 218 1.45 6.47 8.04
C ILE A 218 2.20 7.20 6.92
N ALA A 219 2.29 8.52 7.04
CA ALA A 219 3.02 9.39 6.13
C ALA A 219 4.54 9.38 6.40
N PRO A 220 5.39 9.75 5.42
CA PRO A 220 6.81 9.93 5.65
C PRO A 220 7.17 11.34 6.15
N ASP A 221 6.24 12.28 6.09
CA ASP A 221 6.47 13.70 6.41
C ASP A 221 6.19 13.96 7.90
N LEU A 222 6.81 13.16 8.76
CA LEU A 222 6.68 13.19 10.21
C LEU A 222 8.06 13.49 10.83
N ASN A 223 8.09 14.29 11.89
CA ASN A 223 9.26 14.45 12.73
C ASN A 223 9.37 13.32 13.77
N GLU A 224 10.47 13.26 14.51
CA GLU A 224 10.74 12.17 15.47
C GLU A 224 9.70 12.13 16.60
N GLU A 225 9.26 13.28 17.11
CA GLU A 225 8.26 13.37 18.18
C GLU A 225 6.90 12.85 17.71
N GLU A 226 6.49 13.20 16.49
CA GLU A 226 5.26 12.71 15.86
C GLU A 226 5.30 11.19 15.65
N VAL A 227 6.43 10.66 15.17
CA VAL A 227 6.61 9.20 15.01
C VAL A 227 6.52 8.48 16.35
N ASN A 228 7.15 9.00 17.40
CA ASN A 228 7.10 8.44 18.74
C ASN A 228 5.68 8.46 19.33
N SER A 229 4.96 9.57 19.14
CA SER A 229 3.57 9.71 19.57
C SER A 229 2.64 8.70 18.87
N ILE A 230 2.79 8.56 17.55
CA ILE A 230 2.05 7.56 16.77
C ILE A 230 2.38 6.16 17.26
N ALA A 231 3.66 5.82 17.44
CA ALA A 231 4.09 4.51 17.93
C ALA A 231 3.45 4.16 19.28
N GLN A 232 3.45 5.10 20.22
CA GLN A 232 2.80 4.90 21.53
C GLN A 232 1.29 4.69 21.38
N CYS A 233 0.62 5.51 20.56
CA CYS A 233 -0.82 5.37 20.34
C CYS A 233 -1.19 4.01 19.69
N LEU A 234 -0.36 3.49 18.76
CA LEU A 234 -0.54 2.16 18.17
C LEU A 234 -0.41 1.05 19.23
N ILE A 235 0.57 1.16 20.15
CA ILE A 235 0.78 0.22 21.24
C ILE A 235 -0.43 0.24 22.19
N ASP A 236 -0.84 1.42 22.64
CA ASP A 236 -1.92 1.61 23.64
C ASP A 236 -3.26 1.07 23.11
N ASN A 237 -3.48 1.16 21.81
CA ASN A 237 -4.67 0.62 21.15
C ASN A 237 -4.52 -0.83 20.66
N ASN A 238 -3.44 -1.54 21.00
CA ASN A 238 -3.20 -2.93 20.58
C ASN A 238 -3.36 -3.15 19.06
N ILE A 239 -2.84 -2.23 18.25
CA ILE A 239 -2.80 -2.38 16.79
C ILE A 239 -1.81 -3.49 16.42
N ASP A 240 -2.07 -4.20 15.34
CA ASP A 240 -1.32 -5.42 15.00
C ASP A 240 -0.08 -5.16 14.14
N GLY A 241 -0.01 -4.00 13.46
CA GLY A 241 1.13 -3.63 12.64
C GLY A 241 1.08 -2.19 12.14
N VAL A 242 2.20 -1.71 11.59
CA VAL A 242 2.29 -0.38 10.98
C VAL A 242 2.93 -0.46 9.61
N ILE A 243 2.42 0.31 8.63
CA ILE A 243 2.99 0.41 7.28
C ILE A 243 3.66 1.77 7.13
N ALA A 244 4.95 1.78 6.98
CA ALA A 244 5.79 2.96 6.82
C ALA A 244 6.57 2.88 5.49
N THR A 245 6.27 3.74 4.47
CA THR A 245 5.39 4.90 4.54
C THR A 245 4.52 5.06 3.29
N ASN A 246 3.60 6.04 3.30
CA ASN A 246 2.94 6.57 2.12
C ASN A 246 3.92 7.47 1.31
N THR A 247 3.39 8.24 0.37
CA THR A 247 4.13 9.21 -0.46
C THR A 247 4.43 10.50 0.30
N THR A 248 5.49 11.23 -0.12
CA THR A 248 5.93 12.49 0.50
C THR A 248 5.41 13.74 -0.24
N LEU A 249 5.24 14.84 0.48
CA LEU A 249 5.04 16.18 -0.09
C LEU A 249 6.36 16.88 -0.43
N SER A 250 7.49 16.37 0.06
CA SER A 250 8.82 16.89 -0.28
C SER A 250 9.10 16.72 -1.79
N ARG A 251 9.84 17.65 -2.34
CA ARG A 251 10.29 17.64 -3.74
C ARG A 251 11.81 17.47 -3.86
N VAL A 252 12.48 17.20 -2.74
CA VAL A 252 13.94 17.04 -2.71
C VAL A 252 14.37 15.99 -3.74
N GLY A 253 15.28 16.41 -4.63
CA GLY A 253 15.84 15.58 -5.69
C GLY A 253 15.03 15.53 -6.99
N VAL A 254 13.91 16.29 -7.09
CA VAL A 254 13.09 16.34 -8.31
C VAL A 254 12.72 17.77 -8.74
N GLU A 255 13.18 18.80 -8.02
CA GLU A 255 12.76 20.20 -8.17
C GLU A 255 13.00 20.76 -9.57
N LYS A 256 14.02 20.25 -10.27
CA LYS A 256 14.44 20.72 -11.59
C LYS A 256 13.95 19.83 -12.73
N LEU A 257 13.23 18.76 -12.41
CA LEU A 257 12.72 17.84 -13.42
C LEU A 257 11.40 18.34 -13.99
N GLU A 258 11.11 17.96 -15.21
CA GLU A 258 9.78 18.17 -15.80
C GLU A 258 8.73 17.54 -14.87
N HIS A 259 7.68 18.29 -14.55
CA HIS A 259 6.64 17.94 -13.55
C HIS A 259 7.14 17.80 -12.09
N GLY A 260 8.37 18.21 -11.76
CA GLY A 260 8.93 18.08 -10.41
C GLY A 260 8.22 18.94 -9.36
N ASP A 261 7.57 20.02 -9.77
CA ASP A 261 6.80 20.96 -8.95
C ASP A 261 5.28 20.63 -8.84
N GLU A 262 4.82 19.59 -9.56
CA GLU A 262 3.41 19.19 -9.52
C GLU A 262 2.92 18.88 -8.11
N GLN A 263 1.68 19.25 -7.82
CA GLN A 263 1.04 18.94 -6.55
C GLN A 263 0.73 17.45 -6.43
N GLY A 264 0.81 16.92 -5.20
CA GLY A 264 0.51 15.52 -4.90
C GLY A 264 1.61 14.81 -4.12
N GLY A 265 1.49 13.51 -3.98
CA GLY A 265 2.46 12.68 -3.29
C GLY A 265 3.56 12.19 -4.23
N LEU A 266 4.82 12.44 -3.89
CA LEU A 266 6.00 11.91 -4.57
C LEU A 266 6.33 10.51 -4.04
N SER A 267 6.56 9.57 -4.95
CA SER A 267 6.96 8.18 -4.69
C SER A 267 8.17 7.77 -5.54
N GLY A 268 8.77 6.64 -5.25
CA GLY A 268 9.95 6.14 -5.96
C GLY A 268 11.24 6.46 -5.22
N VAL A 269 12.37 6.41 -5.93
CA VAL A 269 13.72 6.54 -5.33
C VAL A 269 13.87 7.75 -4.40
N PRO A 270 13.34 8.95 -4.72
CA PRO A 270 13.51 10.12 -3.85
C PRO A 270 12.92 9.98 -2.43
N VAL A 271 11.98 9.07 -2.20
CA VAL A 271 11.39 8.86 -0.86
C VAL A 271 12.16 7.84 -0.02
N LYS A 272 13.18 7.17 -0.59
CA LYS A 272 13.86 6.03 0.03
C LYS A 272 14.41 6.37 1.42
N ASP A 273 15.29 7.33 1.51
CA ASP A 273 16.01 7.65 2.75
C ASP A 273 15.07 8.19 3.83
N LYS A 274 14.10 9.00 3.43
CA LYS A 274 13.08 9.54 4.34
C LYS A 274 12.22 8.42 4.93
N SER A 275 11.75 7.49 4.10
CA SER A 275 11.00 6.32 4.55
C SER A 275 11.85 5.43 5.47
N THR A 276 13.12 5.18 5.13
CA THR A 276 14.05 4.39 5.95
C THR A 276 14.27 5.03 7.32
N THR A 277 14.39 6.36 7.37
CA THR A 277 14.51 7.10 8.63
C THR A 277 13.29 6.93 9.50
N VAL A 278 12.08 7.08 8.95
CA VAL A 278 10.83 6.86 9.70
C VAL A 278 10.75 5.42 10.21
N ILE A 279 11.10 4.42 9.40
CA ILE A 279 11.13 3.00 9.82
C ILE A 279 12.07 2.81 11.01
N ARG A 280 13.29 3.39 10.96
CA ARG A 280 14.28 3.26 12.04
C ARG A 280 13.79 3.91 13.34
N THR A 281 13.16 5.09 13.25
CA THR A 281 12.57 5.77 14.41
C THR A 281 11.41 4.96 14.98
N LEU A 282 10.52 4.44 14.13
CA LEU A 282 9.44 3.54 14.55
C LEU A 282 9.97 2.29 15.23
N ALA A 283 10.95 1.60 14.64
CA ALA A 283 11.51 0.36 15.21
C ALA A 283 12.04 0.60 16.62
N LYS A 284 12.73 1.73 16.85
CA LYS A 284 13.19 2.13 18.18
C LYS A 284 12.04 2.40 19.13
N ALA A 285 11.02 3.15 18.69
CA ALA A 285 9.88 3.52 19.53
C ALA A 285 8.96 2.34 19.87
N LEU A 286 8.78 1.43 18.93
CA LEU A 286 7.93 0.25 19.08
C LEU A 286 8.57 -0.86 19.92
N ASP A 287 9.88 -0.89 20.03
CA ASP A 287 10.63 -1.87 20.83
C ASP A 287 10.15 -3.33 20.61
N ASN A 288 10.03 -3.71 19.35
CA ASN A 288 9.53 -5.02 18.87
C ASN A 288 8.07 -5.38 19.29
N LYS A 289 7.28 -4.43 19.82
CA LYS A 289 5.88 -4.69 20.19
C LYS A 289 4.94 -4.81 19.00
N LEU A 290 5.26 -4.12 17.89
CA LEU A 290 4.53 -4.18 16.63
C LEU A 290 5.48 -4.40 15.46
N PRO A 291 5.13 -5.25 14.47
CA PRO A 291 5.87 -5.37 13.22
C PRO A 291 5.65 -4.16 12.31
N ILE A 292 6.68 -3.85 11.51
CA ILE A 292 6.66 -2.78 10.52
C ILE A 292 6.68 -3.39 9.12
N ILE A 293 5.80 -2.93 8.24
CA ILE A 293 5.86 -3.18 6.80
C ILE A 293 6.50 -1.97 6.14
N GLY A 294 7.72 -2.15 5.62
CA GLY A 294 8.51 -1.06 5.04
C GLY A 294 8.12 -0.77 3.58
N VAL A 295 7.79 0.49 3.28
CA VAL A 295 7.40 0.93 1.93
C VAL A 295 8.06 2.25 1.59
N GLY A 296 8.56 2.42 0.38
CA GLY A 296 9.07 3.68 -0.14
C GLY A 296 10.50 3.58 -0.69
N GLY A 297 10.62 3.85 -1.97
CA GLY A 297 11.89 3.93 -2.67
C GLY A 297 12.61 2.61 -2.93
N ILE A 298 11.96 1.46 -2.75
CA ILE A 298 12.56 0.15 -3.02
C ILE A 298 12.58 -0.08 -4.53
N ALA A 299 13.79 -0.17 -5.08
CA ALA A 299 14.06 -0.41 -6.49
C ALA A 299 15.12 -1.51 -6.72
N SER A 300 15.60 -2.16 -5.66
CA SER A 300 16.56 -3.26 -5.70
C SER A 300 16.45 -4.13 -4.45
N SER A 301 17.11 -5.31 -4.46
CA SER A 301 17.25 -6.13 -3.26
C SER A 301 18.04 -5.42 -2.15
N SER A 302 19.02 -4.60 -2.50
CA SER A 302 19.76 -3.76 -1.52
C SER A 302 18.84 -2.79 -0.78
N ASP A 303 17.92 -2.11 -1.50
CA ASP A 303 16.96 -1.20 -0.86
C ASP A 303 15.98 -1.94 0.06
N ALA A 304 15.56 -3.15 -0.33
CA ALA A 304 14.71 -4.00 0.50
C ALA A 304 15.43 -4.43 1.78
N ASN A 305 16.69 -4.89 1.66
CA ASN A 305 17.54 -5.25 2.81
C ASN A 305 17.79 -4.06 3.74
N GLU A 306 17.94 -2.85 3.20
CA GLU A 306 18.07 -1.62 4.00
C GLU A 306 16.82 -1.37 4.86
N LYS A 307 15.61 -1.58 4.31
CA LYS A 307 14.36 -1.47 5.08
C LYS A 307 14.27 -2.51 6.20
N LEU A 308 14.62 -3.77 5.89
CA LEU A 308 14.64 -4.85 6.90
C LEU A 308 15.68 -4.55 8.00
N SER A 309 16.87 -4.10 7.63
CA SER A 309 17.93 -3.69 8.57
C SER A 309 17.53 -2.48 9.41
N ALA A 310 16.64 -1.63 8.91
CA ALA A 310 16.09 -0.50 9.65
C ALA A 310 14.99 -0.90 10.64
N GLY A 311 14.55 -2.18 10.64
CA GLY A 311 13.57 -2.75 11.57
C GLY A 311 12.24 -3.16 10.94
N ALA A 312 12.10 -3.11 9.61
CA ALA A 312 10.93 -3.67 8.96
C ALA A 312 10.93 -5.20 9.02
N SER A 313 9.75 -5.82 9.16
CA SER A 313 9.56 -7.27 9.10
C SER A 313 9.14 -7.76 7.72
N LEU A 314 8.49 -6.89 6.95
CA LEU A 314 8.03 -7.11 5.58
C LEU A 314 8.31 -5.85 4.75
N VAL A 315 8.35 -5.98 3.43
CA VAL A 315 8.51 -4.84 2.51
C VAL A 315 7.45 -4.85 1.41
N GLN A 316 7.10 -3.67 0.92
CA GLN A 316 6.20 -3.52 -0.23
C GLN A 316 6.83 -2.64 -1.30
N VAL A 317 6.56 -2.95 -2.56
CA VAL A 317 6.97 -2.14 -3.71
C VAL A 317 5.76 -1.58 -4.46
N TYR A 318 5.94 -0.40 -5.06
CA TYR A 318 4.98 0.26 -5.95
C TYR A 318 5.71 0.84 -7.17
N THR A 319 6.34 2.00 -7.03
CA THR A 319 6.99 2.72 -8.12
C THR A 319 8.17 1.93 -8.71
N GLY A 320 8.99 1.29 -7.87
CA GLY A 320 10.07 0.42 -8.35
C GLY A 320 9.55 -0.70 -9.26
N PHE A 321 8.42 -1.31 -8.91
CA PHE A 321 7.78 -2.31 -9.76
C PHE A 321 7.27 -1.72 -11.09
N ILE A 322 6.71 -0.51 -11.10
CA ILE A 322 6.30 0.16 -12.36
C ILE A 322 7.51 0.40 -13.28
N TYR A 323 8.65 0.76 -12.73
CA TYR A 323 9.86 1.02 -13.52
C TYR A 323 10.60 -0.24 -13.98
N GLN A 324 10.59 -1.31 -13.19
CA GLN A 324 11.40 -2.50 -13.46
C GLN A 324 10.58 -3.75 -13.81
N GLY A 325 9.29 -3.74 -13.51
CA GLY A 325 8.36 -4.82 -13.80
C GLY A 325 8.59 -6.09 -12.98
N PRO A 326 8.02 -7.21 -13.44
CA PRO A 326 8.10 -8.49 -12.73
C PRO A 326 9.52 -8.96 -12.36
N PRO A 327 10.59 -8.72 -13.15
CA PRO A 327 11.95 -9.11 -12.77
C PRO A 327 12.42 -8.60 -11.40
N LEU A 328 11.97 -7.40 -10.99
CA LEU A 328 12.30 -6.85 -9.68
C LEU A 328 11.85 -7.75 -8.52
N ILE A 329 10.69 -8.38 -8.66
CA ILE A 329 10.15 -9.27 -7.62
C ILE A 329 11.12 -10.41 -7.36
N LYS A 330 11.56 -11.07 -8.45
CA LYS A 330 12.50 -12.19 -8.36
C LYS A 330 13.85 -11.74 -7.82
N GLU A 331 14.34 -10.59 -8.25
CA GLU A 331 15.60 -10.01 -7.74
C GLU A 331 15.53 -9.79 -6.23
N ILE A 332 14.48 -9.13 -5.75
CA ILE A 332 14.33 -8.83 -4.32
C ILE A 332 14.18 -10.13 -3.53
N VAL A 333 13.22 -10.99 -3.88
CA VAL A 333 12.94 -12.20 -3.10
C VAL A 333 14.14 -13.14 -3.03
N ASN A 334 14.94 -13.25 -4.09
CA ASN A 334 16.14 -14.09 -4.10
C ASN A 334 17.33 -13.42 -3.38
N GLY A 335 17.27 -12.12 -3.11
CA GLY A 335 18.31 -11.36 -2.41
C GLY A 335 18.01 -11.10 -0.93
N LEU A 336 16.83 -11.54 -0.45
CA LEU A 336 16.40 -11.55 0.96
C LEU A 336 16.58 -12.93 1.58
#